data_98b26e71574e6da03f9d472600bbea3a
#
_entry.id   98b26e71574e6da03f9d472600bbea3a
#
_cell.length_a   1.000
_cell.length_b   1.000
_cell.length_c   1.000
_cell.angle_alpha   90.00
_cell.angle_beta   90.00
_cell.angle_gamma   90.00
#
_symmetry.space_group_name_H-M   'P 1'
#
loop_
_entity.id
_entity.type
_entity.pdbx_description
1 polymer ?
#
loop_
_entity_poly.entity_id
_entity_poly.type
_entity_poly.pdbx_seq_one_letter_code
_entity_poly.pdbx_strand_id
1 'polypeptide(L)'
;MIFKSGKFIKNFDNVISGFVVGSIVVFAWLLTGGATGVEWIEANDFLDDPAPGVGVQSFTFINPMAETLIYFGNSADSFYLTFGVSALLSVILGAFVYSIISKNFRIEWFSTKQDFIRHIIGAILIGIGGVLALGCTIGQGVTGISTLALGSFITLIFIILGASITMKIDFYNTVYEDCSFFDSLRSSLADLNLIPNKFRTLEKI
;
A
#
# COMPACT_ATOMS: atom_id res chain seq x y z
N MET A 1 3.10 -3.37 19.83
CA MET A 1 4.21 -2.44 20.15
C MET A 1 3.83 -0.97 19.96
N ILE A 2 3.03 -0.62 18.96
CA ILE A 2 2.63 0.77 18.64
C ILE A 2 1.85 1.43 19.79
N PHE A 3 0.93 0.70 20.43
CA PHE A 3 0.16 1.19 21.58
C PHE A 3 0.96 1.33 22.90
N LYS A 4 2.20 0.85 22.96
CA LYS A 4 3.07 0.99 24.13
C LYS A 4 3.78 2.36 24.17
N SER A 5 3.84 3.07 23.05
CA SER A 5 4.39 4.43 22.99
C SER A 5 3.32 5.45 23.35
N GLY A 6 3.34 5.95 24.59
CA GLY A 6 2.41 6.99 25.03
C GLY A 6 2.45 8.30 24.19
N LYS A 7 3.49 8.47 23.38
CA LYS A 7 3.59 9.59 22.43
C LYS A 7 2.66 9.40 21.21
N PHE A 8 2.40 8.17 20.76
CA PHE A 8 1.54 7.90 19.62
C PHE A 8 0.06 8.22 19.93
N ILE A 9 -0.41 7.79 21.11
CA ILE A 9 -1.81 8.02 21.54
C ILE A 9 -2.06 9.48 21.92
N LYS A 10 -1.02 10.20 22.40
CA LYS A 10 -1.13 11.62 22.75
C LYS A 10 -1.17 12.57 21.55
N ASN A 11 -0.76 12.11 20.37
CA ASN A 11 -0.90 12.90 19.15
C ASN A 11 -2.33 12.74 18.62
N PHE A 12 -3.13 13.78 18.81
CA PHE A 12 -4.52 13.86 18.37
C PHE A 12 -4.66 13.62 16.85
N ASP A 13 -3.72 14.10 16.06
CA ASP A 13 -3.67 13.90 14.60
C ASP A 13 -3.62 12.42 14.20
N ASN A 14 -2.87 11.58 14.93
CA ASN A 14 -2.76 10.15 14.63
C ASN A 14 -4.08 9.42 14.89
N VAL A 15 -4.79 9.80 15.96
CA VAL A 15 -6.07 9.20 16.33
C VAL A 15 -7.16 9.61 15.34
N ILE A 16 -7.23 10.89 14.99
CA ILE A 16 -8.19 11.39 13.99
C ILE A 16 -7.93 10.75 12.63
N SER A 17 -6.68 10.72 12.17
CA SER A 17 -6.33 10.11 10.88
C SER A 17 -6.76 8.65 10.82
N GLY A 18 -6.51 7.88 11.88
CA GLY A 18 -6.93 6.48 11.96
C GLY A 18 -8.46 6.33 11.94
N PHE A 19 -9.18 7.19 12.66
CA PHE A 19 -10.64 7.19 12.69
C PHE A 19 -11.22 7.56 11.32
N VAL A 20 -10.71 8.60 10.66
CA VAL A 20 -11.15 9.03 9.33
C VAL A 20 -10.92 7.94 8.30
N VAL A 21 -9.71 7.35 8.24
CA VAL A 21 -9.41 6.26 7.31
C VAL A 21 -10.31 5.05 7.56
N GLY A 22 -10.49 4.64 8.82
CA GLY A 22 -11.39 3.54 9.17
C GLY A 22 -12.85 3.82 8.77
N SER A 23 -13.35 5.04 9.00
CA SER A 23 -14.70 5.44 8.60
C SER A 23 -14.91 5.40 7.09
N ILE A 24 -13.91 5.83 6.31
CA ILE A 24 -13.95 5.81 4.84
C ILE A 24 -14.00 4.36 4.34
N VAL A 25 -13.25 3.44 4.94
CA VAL A 25 -13.29 2.01 4.58
C VAL A 25 -14.67 1.40 4.86
N VAL A 26 -15.26 1.69 6.01
CA VAL A 26 -16.63 1.24 6.34
C VAL A 26 -17.65 1.83 5.37
N PHE A 27 -17.52 3.11 5.04
CA PHE A 27 -18.38 3.76 4.07
C PHE A 27 -18.29 3.14 2.67
N ALA A 28 -17.08 2.77 2.22
CA ALA A 28 -16.88 2.05 0.96
C ALA A 28 -17.59 0.69 0.95
N TRP A 29 -17.50 -0.07 2.05
CA TRP A 29 -18.24 -1.33 2.21
C TRP A 29 -19.77 -1.12 2.17
N LEU A 30 -20.27 -0.06 2.80
CA LEU A 30 -21.70 0.28 2.80
C LEU A 30 -22.18 0.73 1.42
N LEU A 31 -21.36 1.46 0.67
CA LEU A 31 -21.71 1.88 -0.69
C LEU A 31 -21.75 0.70 -1.66
N THR A 32 -20.75 -0.14 -1.65
CA THR A 32 -20.60 -1.23 -2.63
C THR A 32 -21.36 -2.49 -2.25
N GLY A 33 -21.58 -2.76 -0.96
CA GLY A 33 -22.31 -3.91 -0.42
C GLY A 33 -23.69 -3.57 0.14
N GLY A 34 -24.09 -2.28 0.14
CA GLY A 34 -25.42 -1.84 0.54
C GLY A 34 -26.47 -2.07 -0.55
N ALA A 35 -27.71 -1.66 -0.31
CA ALA A 35 -28.84 -1.87 -1.22
C ALA A 35 -28.55 -1.36 -2.64
N THR A 36 -28.01 -0.16 -2.78
CA THR A 36 -27.67 0.44 -4.08
C THR A 36 -26.54 -0.28 -4.79
N GLY A 37 -25.53 -0.78 -4.05
CA GLY A 37 -24.42 -1.55 -4.60
C GLY A 37 -24.88 -2.92 -5.11
N VAL A 38 -25.73 -3.59 -4.35
CA VAL A 38 -26.31 -4.89 -4.73
C VAL A 38 -27.19 -4.76 -5.98
N GLU A 39 -28.07 -3.76 -6.02
CA GLU A 39 -28.89 -3.47 -7.20
C GLU A 39 -28.01 -3.22 -8.45
N TRP A 40 -26.90 -2.53 -8.28
CA TRP A 40 -25.97 -2.29 -9.38
C TRP A 40 -25.25 -3.55 -9.85
N ILE A 41 -24.84 -4.41 -8.92
CA ILE A 41 -24.23 -5.72 -9.24
C ILE A 41 -25.25 -6.59 -9.99
N GLU A 42 -26.47 -6.70 -9.49
CA GLU A 42 -27.53 -7.48 -10.14
C GLU A 42 -27.83 -6.93 -11.55
N ALA A 43 -27.95 -5.61 -11.70
CA ALA A 43 -28.18 -4.97 -13.00
C ALA A 43 -27.02 -5.25 -13.99
N ASN A 44 -25.78 -5.26 -13.50
CA ASN A 44 -24.61 -5.56 -14.33
C ASN A 44 -24.56 -7.02 -14.79
N ASP A 45 -25.00 -7.95 -13.95
CA ASP A 45 -25.03 -9.39 -14.28
C ASP A 45 -26.06 -9.73 -15.38
N PHE A 46 -27.04 -8.87 -15.62
CA PHE A 46 -28.03 -9.00 -16.69
C PHE A 46 -27.57 -8.37 -18.02
N LEU A 47 -26.43 -7.69 -18.07
CA LEU A 47 -25.90 -7.12 -19.31
C LEU A 47 -25.20 -8.21 -20.15
N ASP A 48 -25.36 -8.13 -21.47
CA ASP A 48 -24.63 -9.00 -22.41
C ASP A 48 -23.12 -8.77 -22.37
N ASP A 49 -22.68 -7.57 -22.00
CA ASP A 49 -21.27 -7.19 -21.80
C ASP A 49 -21.13 -6.49 -20.44
N PRO A 50 -20.88 -7.25 -19.37
CA PRO A 50 -20.84 -6.69 -18.02
C PRO A 50 -19.63 -5.77 -17.83
N ALA A 51 -19.84 -4.63 -17.18
CA ALA A 51 -18.78 -3.69 -16.86
C ALA A 51 -17.75 -4.32 -15.91
N PRO A 52 -16.44 -4.11 -16.15
CA PRO A 52 -15.39 -4.67 -15.33
C PRO A 52 -15.39 -4.05 -13.92
N GLY A 53 -14.93 -4.81 -12.92
CA GLY A 53 -14.71 -4.30 -11.57
C GLY A 53 -15.99 -3.97 -10.78
N VAL A 54 -17.15 -4.47 -11.20
CA VAL A 54 -18.40 -4.36 -10.44
C VAL A 54 -18.45 -5.47 -9.40
N GLY A 55 -18.61 -5.09 -8.13
CA GLY A 55 -18.66 -6.04 -7.01
C GLY A 55 -18.57 -5.35 -5.66
N VAL A 56 -18.78 -6.12 -4.59
CA VAL A 56 -18.58 -5.63 -3.22
C VAL A 56 -17.10 -5.45 -2.96
N GLN A 57 -16.66 -4.21 -2.77
CA GLN A 57 -15.24 -3.87 -2.62
C GLN A 57 -15.02 -2.66 -1.72
N SER A 58 -13.81 -2.53 -1.23
CA SER A 58 -13.34 -1.35 -0.53
C SER A 58 -11.97 -0.95 -1.08
N PHE A 59 -11.20 -0.15 -0.34
CA PHE A 59 -9.96 0.42 -0.86
C PHE A 59 -8.87 -0.63 -1.09
N THR A 60 -8.42 -0.72 -2.33
CA THR A 60 -7.20 -1.38 -2.78
C THR A 60 -6.58 -0.52 -3.87
N PHE A 61 -5.28 -0.71 -4.20
CA PHE A 61 -4.63 0.15 -5.20
C PHE A 61 -3.98 -0.65 -6.34
N ILE A 62 -3.70 -1.95 -6.16
CA ILE A 62 -3.04 -2.75 -7.21
C ILE A 62 -3.94 -2.91 -8.44
N ASN A 63 -5.16 -3.42 -8.26
CA ASN A 63 -6.10 -3.59 -9.37
C ASN A 63 -6.52 -2.24 -9.99
N PRO A 64 -6.89 -1.21 -9.19
CA PRO A 64 -7.21 0.10 -9.73
C PRO A 64 -6.10 0.77 -10.53
N MET A 65 -4.83 0.51 -10.22
CA MET A 65 -3.72 1.00 -11.05
C MET A 65 -3.74 0.38 -12.45
N ALA A 66 -3.98 -0.93 -12.55
CA ALA A 66 -4.12 -1.62 -13.84
C ALA A 66 -5.39 -1.16 -14.58
N GLU A 67 -6.52 -1.09 -13.89
CA GLU A 67 -7.79 -0.60 -14.44
C GLU A 67 -7.69 0.85 -14.94
N THR A 68 -6.93 1.70 -14.24
CA THR A 68 -6.67 3.08 -14.66
C THR A 68 -5.92 3.14 -15.99
N LEU A 69 -4.95 2.25 -16.20
CA LEU A 69 -4.26 2.14 -17.48
C LEU A 69 -5.21 1.72 -18.62
N ILE A 70 -6.12 0.78 -18.33
CA ILE A 70 -7.14 0.34 -19.28
C ILE A 70 -8.10 1.50 -19.59
N TYR A 71 -8.56 2.23 -18.57
CA TYR A 71 -9.44 3.39 -18.70
C TYR A 71 -8.84 4.46 -19.63
N PHE A 72 -7.60 4.86 -19.39
CA PHE A 72 -6.93 5.83 -20.27
C PHE A 72 -6.57 5.27 -21.63
N GLY A 73 -6.27 3.99 -21.74
CA GLY A 73 -6.00 3.31 -23.01
C GLY A 73 -7.22 3.22 -23.92
N ASN A 74 -8.42 3.19 -23.36
CA ASN A 74 -9.71 3.17 -24.09
C ASN A 74 -10.36 4.57 -24.17
N SER A 75 -9.54 5.61 -24.31
CA SER A 75 -10.02 7.00 -24.52
C SER A 75 -10.87 7.55 -23.37
N ALA A 76 -10.64 7.07 -22.15
CA ALA A 76 -11.39 7.44 -20.94
C ALA A 76 -12.91 7.17 -21.05
N ASP A 77 -13.28 6.04 -21.66
CA ASP A 77 -14.66 5.62 -21.74
C ASP A 77 -15.23 5.33 -20.33
N SER A 78 -16.40 5.88 -20.05
CA SER A 78 -17.10 5.73 -18.78
C SER A 78 -17.42 4.27 -18.42
N PHE A 79 -17.47 3.37 -19.39
CA PHE A 79 -17.62 1.93 -19.17
C PHE A 79 -16.51 1.32 -18.31
N TYR A 80 -15.29 1.83 -18.42
CA TYR A 80 -14.13 1.37 -17.63
C TYR A 80 -13.93 2.18 -16.33
N LEU A 81 -14.84 3.10 -16.01
CA LEU A 81 -14.75 3.90 -14.76
C LEU A 81 -15.26 3.09 -13.56
N THR A 82 -14.41 2.26 -13.01
CA THR A 82 -14.74 1.44 -11.83
C THR A 82 -14.70 2.25 -10.52
N PHE A 83 -15.26 1.69 -9.44
CA PHE A 83 -15.11 2.25 -8.09
C PHE A 83 -13.63 2.42 -7.73
N GLY A 84 -12.80 1.43 -8.04
CA GLY A 84 -11.37 1.45 -7.77
C GLY A 84 -10.63 2.58 -8.48
N VAL A 85 -10.91 2.80 -9.77
CA VAL A 85 -10.34 3.92 -10.56
C VAL A 85 -10.74 5.26 -9.96
N SER A 86 -12.03 5.42 -9.62
CA SER A 86 -12.55 6.64 -8.99
C SER A 86 -11.90 6.91 -7.65
N ALA A 87 -11.73 5.88 -6.82
CA ALA A 87 -11.06 5.96 -5.52
C ALA A 87 -9.58 6.35 -5.66
N LEU A 88 -8.84 5.75 -6.61
CA LEU A 88 -7.45 6.07 -6.88
C LEU A 88 -7.29 7.53 -7.30
N LEU A 89 -8.08 7.99 -8.27
CA LEU A 89 -8.05 9.37 -8.74
C LEU A 89 -8.42 10.36 -7.61
N SER A 90 -9.40 10.02 -6.78
CA SER A 90 -9.81 10.84 -5.64
C SER A 90 -8.71 10.99 -4.60
N VAL A 91 -7.95 9.93 -4.33
CA VAL A 91 -6.79 10.00 -3.41
C VAL A 91 -5.69 10.90 -3.96
N ILE A 92 -5.39 10.79 -5.26
CA ILE A 92 -4.39 11.66 -5.91
C ILE A 92 -4.83 13.12 -5.87
N LEU A 93 -6.08 13.40 -6.24
CA LEU A 93 -6.64 14.76 -6.20
C LEU A 93 -6.69 15.31 -4.78
N GLY A 94 -7.11 14.50 -3.81
CA GLY A 94 -7.16 14.90 -2.40
C GLY A 94 -5.76 15.25 -1.85
N ALA A 95 -4.75 14.45 -2.16
CA ALA A 95 -3.37 14.71 -1.77
C ALA A 95 -2.84 16.00 -2.42
N PHE A 96 -3.14 16.22 -3.70
CA PHE A 96 -2.76 17.42 -4.43
C PHE A 96 -3.41 18.68 -3.83
N VAL A 97 -4.71 18.66 -3.61
CA VAL A 97 -5.46 19.77 -3.00
C VAL A 97 -4.93 20.08 -1.60
N TYR A 98 -4.72 19.05 -0.78
CA TYR A 98 -4.16 19.23 0.56
C TYR A 98 -2.76 19.84 0.52
N SER A 99 -1.91 19.41 -0.40
CA SER A 99 -0.55 19.97 -0.56
C SER A 99 -0.56 21.45 -0.91
N ILE A 100 -1.50 21.90 -1.75
CA ILE A 100 -1.67 23.32 -2.10
C ILE A 100 -2.19 24.11 -0.90
N ILE A 101 -3.22 23.62 -0.21
CA ILE A 101 -3.81 24.31 0.96
C ILE A 101 -2.80 24.45 2.08
N SER A 102 -2.01 23.40 2.34
CA SER A 102 -0.96 23.38 3.36
C SER A 102 0.28 24.18 2.98
N LYS A 103 0.34 24.76 1.76
CA LYS A 103 1.50 25.48 1.21
C LYS A 103 2.81 24.69 1.25
N ASN A 104 2.72 23.36 1.26
CA ASN A 104 3.85 22.44 1.31
C ASN A 104 4.07 21.75 -0.07
N PHE A 105 3.50 22.31 -1.13
CA PHE A 105 3.66 21.76 -2.47
C PHE A 105 5.12 21.91 -2.91
N ARG A 106 5.80 20.77 -3.12
CA ARG A 106 7.16 20.69 -3.64
C ARG A 106 7.22 19.64 -4.75
N ILE A 107 7.91 20.00 -5.82
CA ILE A 107 8.23 19.05 -6.88
C ILE A 107 9.65 18.58 -6.60
N GLU A 108 9.79 17.33 -6.20
CA GLU A 108 11.08 16.70 -5.97
C GLU A 108 11.39 15.78 -7.15
N TRP A 109 12.63 15.82 -7.62
CA TRP A 109 13.14 14.99 -8.70
C TRP A 109 14.28 14.13 -8.18
N PHE A 110 14.60 13.07 -8.89
CA PHE A 110 15.69 12.17 -8.51
C PHE A 110 17.03 12.91 -8.46
N SER A 111 17.77 12.77 -7.37
CA SER A 111 19.06 13.44 -7.16
C SER A 111 20.18 12.84 -8.02
N THR A 112 20.15 11.51 -8.22
CA THR A 112 21.16 10.78 -8.97
C THR A 112 20.55 9.72 -9.88
N LYS A 113 21.29 9.31 -10.92
CA LYS A 113 20.89 8.20 -11.80
C LYS A 113 20.72 6.89 -11.02
N GLN A 114 21.53 6.68 -10.00
CA GLN A 114 21.49 5.50 -9.17
C GLN A 114 20.21 5.46 -8.30
N ASP A 115 19.79 6.60 -7.80
CA ASP A 115 18.53 6.76 -7.07
C ASP A 115 17.32 6.43 -7.98
N PHE A 116 17.33 6.96 -9.21
CA PHE A 116 16.31 6.65 -10.21
C PHE A 116 16.21 5.14 -10.51
N ILE A 117 17.35 4.46 -10.72
CA ILE A 117 17.38 3.01 -10.98
C ILE A 117 16.83 2.22 -9.77
N ARG A 118 17.21 2.60 -8.55
CA ARG A 118 16.68 1.97 -7.33
C ARG A 118 15.16 2.09 -7.22
N HIS A 119 14.60 3.24 -7.58
CA HIS A 119 13.14 3.45 -7.59
C HIS A 119 12.45 2.60 -8.66
N ILE A 120 13.03 2.46 -9.86
CA ILE A 120 12.48 1.57 -10.91
C ILE A 120 12.45 0.12 -10.43
N ILE A 121 13.56 -0.37 -9.89
CA ILE A 121 13.64 -1.75 -9.37
C ILE A 121 12.63 -1.95 -8.24
N GLY A 122 12.53 -0.99 -7.32
CA GLY A 122 11.54 -1.01 -6.24
C GLY A 122 10.10 -1.05 -6.75
N ALA A 123 9.78 -0.24 -7.75
CA ALA A 123 8.44 -0.20 -8.36
C ALA A 123 8.07 -1.53 -9.03
N ILE A 124 9.01 -2.16 -9.75
CA ILE A 124 8.81 -3.48 -10.36
C ILE A 124 8.57 -4.55 -9.28
N LEU A 125 9.38 -4.55 -8.21
CA LEU A 125 9.22 -5.50 -7.11
C LEU A 125 7.91 -5.33 -6.36
N ILE A 126 7.48 -4.08 -6.13
CA ILE A 126 6.18 -3.77 -5.51
C ILE A 126 5.03 -4.22 -6.42
N GLY A 127 5.13 -4.00 -7.73
CA GLY A 127 4.12 -4.44 -8.70
C GLY A 127 3.97 -5.97 -8.70
N ILE A 128 5.07 -6.70 -8.84
CA ILE A 128 5.06 -8.17 -8.81
C ILE A 128 4.57 -8.68 -7.45
N GLY A 129 5.10 -8.15 -6.35
CA GLY A 129 4.72 -8.56 -5.00
C GLY A 129 3.25 -8.28 -4.69
N GLY A 130 2.72 -7.14 -5.15
CA GLY A 130 1.31 -6.79 -4.96
C GLY A 130 0.35 -7.69 -5.72
N VAL A 131 0.71 -8.11 -6.93
CA VAL A 131 -0.09 -9.09 -7.71
C VAL A 131 -0.03 -10.47 -7.04
N LEU A 132 1.14 -10.94 -6.64
CA LEU A 132 1.30 -12.24 -5.96
C LEU A 132 0.59 -12.28 -4.60
N ALA A 133 0.57 -11.17 -3.88
CA ALA A 133 -0.12 -11.05 -2.59
C ALA A 133 -1.63 -10.77 -2.73
N LEU A 134 -2.17 -10.70 -3.96
CA LEU A 134 -3.56 -10.31 -4.25
C LEU A 134 -3.96 -8.98 -3.60
N GLY A 135 -3.03 -8.06 -3.46
CA GLY A 135 -3.29 -6.74 -2.90
C GLY A 135 -2.05 -6.03 -2.36
N CYS A 136 -2.21 -4.73 -2.15
CA CYS A 136 -1.18 -3.89 -1.52
C CYS A 136 -1.34 -3.85 0.01
N THR A 137 -0.47 -3.09 0.68
CA THR A 137 -0.55 -2.90 2.15
C THR A 137 -1.92 -2.37 2.60
N ILE A 138 -2.57 -1.50 1.83
CA ILE A 138 -3.91 -1.01 2.14
C ILE A 138 -4.96 -2.11 1.87
N GLY A 139 -4.88 -2.77 0.71
CA GLY A 139 -5.80 -3.84 0.34
C GLY A 139 -5.77 -5.03 1.30
N GLN A 140 -4.60 -5.46 1.74
CA GLN A 140 -4.46 -6.56 2.69
C GLN A 140 -4.49 -6.09 4.15
N GLY A 141 -3.81 -4.98 4.47
CA GLY A 141 -3.62 -4.53 5.85
C GLY A 141 -4.80 -3.75 6.43
N VAL A 142 -5.63 -3.11 5.63
CA VAL A 142 -6.82 -2.38 6.10
C VAL A 142 -8.08 -3.07 5.62
N THR A 143 -8.30 -3.16 4.31
CA THR A 143 -9.49 -3.74 3.72
C THR A 143 -9.60 -5.25 4.01
N GLY A 144 -8.54 -6.02 3.78
CA GLY A 144 -8.53 -7.46 4.00
C GLY A 144 -8.67 -7.86 5.47
N ILE A 145 -8.07 -7.11 6.40
CA ILE A 145 -8.25 -7.34 7.83
C ILE A 145 -9.67 -6.99 8.27
N SER A 146 -10.30 -5.98 7.69
CA SER A 146 -11.68 -5.61 8.01
C SER A 146 -12.69 -6.72 7.70
N THR A 147 -12.34 -7.63 6.76
CA THR A 147 -13.13 -8.83 6.45
C THR A 147 -12.74 -10.06 7.27
N LEU A 148 -11.77 -9.93 8.21
CA LEU A 148 -11.23 -11.02 9.02
C LEU A 148 -10.66 -12.18 8.20
N ALA A 149 -10.22 -11.93 6.96
CA ALA A 149 -9.62 -12.94 6.10
C ALA A 149 -8.26 -13.39 6.65
N LEU A 150 -8.12 -14.68 6.95
CA LEU A 150 -6.88 -15.25 7.51
C LEU A 150 -5.66 -14.99 6.61
N GLY A 151 -5.83 -15.07 5.29
CA GLY A 151 -4.78 -14.76 4.32
C GLY A 151 -4.25 -13.34 4.45
N SER A 152 -5.10 -12.37 4.75
CA SER A 152 -4.72 -10.96 4.92
C SER A 152 -3.84 -10.74 6.16
N PHE A 153 -4.12 -11.44 7.27
CA PHE A 153 -3.26 -11.40 8.46
C PHE A 153 -1.86 -11.95 8.15
N ILE A 154 -1.80 -13.09 7.46
CA ILE A 154 -0.51 -13.72 7.09
C ILE A 154 0.26 -12.78 6.16
N THR A 155 -0.39 -12.26 5.12
CA THR A 155 0.23 -11.34 4.16
C THR A 155 0.74 -10.08 4.84
N LEU A 156 -0.03 -9.49 5.76
CA LEU A 156 0.40 -8.30 6.52
C LEU A 156 1.67 -8.58 7.36
N ILE A 157 1.75 -9.73 8.02
CA ILE A 157 2.95 -10.11 8.78
C ILE A 157 4.17 -10.16 7.85
N PHE A 158 4.05 -10.78 6.67
CA PHE A 158 5.16 -10.84 5.70
C PHE A 158 5.51 -9.47 5.10
N ILE A 159 4.54 -8.59 4.87
CA ILE A 159 4.79 -7.21 4.45
C ILE A 159 5.61 -6.46 5.53
N ILE A 160 5.21 -6.56 6.80
CA ILE A 160 5.91 -5.91 7.92
C ILE A 160 7.34 -6.46 8.07
N LEU A 161 7.51 -7.77 7.97
CA LEU A 161 8.82 -8.40 8.03
C LEU A 161 9.72 -7.96 6.87
N GLY A 162 9.21 -7.99 5.64
CA GLY A 162 9.95 -7.55 4.46
C GLY A 162 10.37 -6.09 4.55
N ALA A 163 9.45 -5.20 4.93
CA ALA A 163 9.74 -3.78 5.13
C ALA A 163 10.80 -3.57 6.23
N SER A 164 10.68 -4.28 7.36
CA SER A 164 11.64 -4.17 8.46
C SER A 164 13.05 -4.64 8.08
N ILE A 165 13.14 -5.71 7.30
CA ILE A 165 14.43 -6.21 6.79
C ILE A 165 15.06 -5.20 5.83
N THR A 166 14.28 -4.71 4.86
CA THR A 166 14.76 -3.75 3.86
C THR A 166 15.22 -2.43 4.49
N MET A 167 14.45 -1.89 5.44
CA MET A 167 14.83 -0.68 6.17
C MET A 167 16.15 -0.86 6.93
N LYS A 168 16.36 -2.01 7.55
CA LYS A 168 17.63 -2.30 8.25
C LYS A 168 18.80 -2.47 7.27
N ILE A 169 18.58 -3.12 6.13
CA ILE A 169 19.62 -3.24 5.09
C ILE A 169 20.04 -1.86 4.60
N ASP A 170 19.07 -0.99 4.30
CA ASP A 170 19.34 0.38 3.85
C ASP A 170 20.09 1.19 4.90
N PHE A 171 19.72 1.04 6.17
CA PHE A 171 20.40 1.66 7.30
C PHE A 171 21.86 1.19 7.44
N TYR A 172 22.11 -0.13 7.35
CA TYR A 172 23.48 -0.67 7.37
C TYR A 172 24.30 -0.18 6.18
N ASN A 173 23.71 -0.15 4.98
CA ASN A 173 24.39 0.36 3.78
C ASN A 173 24.71 1.87 3.86
N THR A 174 23.93 2.63 4.63
CA THR A 174 24.19 4.07 4.83
C THR A 174 25.28 4.31 5.87
N VAL A 175 25.36 3.46 6.90
CA VAL A 175 26.36 3.60 7.99
C VAL A 175 27.70 3.02 7.59
N TYR A 176 27.71 1.90 6.87
CA TYR A 176 28.91 1.20 6.41
C TYR A 176 29.02 1.31 4.90
N GLU A 177 29.76 2.30 4.40
CA GLU A 177 29.88 2.60 2.95
C GLU A 177 30.41 1.44 2.10
N ASP A 178 31.22 0.54 2.70
CA ASP A 178 31.88 -0.59 2.01
C ASP A 178 31.26 -1.97 2.35
N CYS A 179 30.04 -2.04 2.92
CA CYS A 179 29.48 -3.33 3.27
C CYS A 179 28.83 -4.05 2.08
N SER A 180 29.04 -5.38 2.03
CA SER A 180 28.36 -6.22 1.05
C SER A 180 26.86 -6.34 1.38
N PHE A 181 26.01 -6.40 0.36
CA PHE A 181 24.57 -6.65 0.52
C PHE A 181 24.28 -7.87 1.41
N PHE A 182 25.07 -8.95 1.26
CA PHE A 182 24.91 -10.17 2.07
C PHE A 182 25.25 -9.95 3.55
N ASP A 183 26.20 -9.10 3.88
CA ASP A 183 26.59 -8.79 5.26
C ASP A 183 25.52 -7.92 5.92
N SER A 184 24.98 -6.94 5.21
CA SER A 184 23.83 -6.14 5.65
C SER A 184 22.58 -7.00 5.87
N LEU A 185 22.30 -7.94 4.96
CA LEU A 185 21.18 -8.87 5.09
C LEU A 185 21.32 -9.78 6.31
N ARG A 186 22.48 -10.39 6.52
CA ARG A 186 22.75 -11.27 7.70
C ARG A 186 22.61 -10.50 9.00
N SER A 187 23.18 -9.31 9.07
CA SER A 187 23.11 -8.47 10.28
C SER A 187 21.68 -8.00 10.55
N SER A 188 20.92 -7.65 9.50
CA SER A 188 19.49 -7.29 9.60
C SER A 188 18.63 -8.44 10.11
N LEU A 189 18.84 -9.66 9.61
CA LEU A 189 18.12 -10.86 10.06
C LEU A 189 18.48 -11.24 11.49
N ALA A 190 19.75 -11.08 11.91
CA ALA A 190 20.18 -11.32 13.28
C ALA A 190 19.56 -10.30 14.24
N ASP A 191 19.42 -9.04 13.85
CA ASP A 191 18.79 -8.00 14.67
C ASP A 191 17.28 -8.20 14.86
N LEU A 192 16.62 -8.81 13.90
CA LEU A 192 15.21 -9.20 14.01
C LEU A 192 14.99 -10.51 14.75
N ASN A 193 16.06 -11.13 15.30
CA ASN A 193 16.06 -12.44 15.95
C ASN A 193 15.55 -13.58 15.06
N LEU A 194 15.62 -13.43 13.75
CA LEU A 194 15.26 -14.47 12.78
C LEU A 194 16.40 -15.48 12.59
N ILE A 195 17.65 -15.05 12.83
CA ILE A 195 18.85 -15.90 12.78
C ILE A 195 19.64 -15.70 14.08
N PRO A 196 20.34 -16.75 14.59
CA PRO A 196 21.19 -16.63 15.77
C PRO A 196 22.29 -15.57 15.58
N ASN A 197 22.58 -14.80 16.62
CA ASN A 197 23.59 -13.72 16.62
C ASN A 197 25.00 -14.18 16.19
N LYS A 198 25.26 -15.50 16.17
CA LYS A 198 26.54 -16.09 15.72
C LYS A 198 26.82 -15.82 14.22
N PHE A 199 25.78 -15.56 13.41
CA PHE A 199 25.90 -15.28 11.97
C PHE A 199 25.98 -13.79 11.63
N ARG A 200 26.05 -12.97 12.65
CA ARG A 200 26.16 -11.52 12.48
C ARG A 200 27.59 -11.16 12.05
N THR A 201 27.68 -10.35 11.00
CA THR A 201 28.96 -9.88 10.42
C THR A 201 29.26 -8.43 10.79
N LEU A 202 28.24 -7.61 11.07
CA LEU A 202 28.39 -6.20 11.41
C LEU A 202 27.97 -5.92 12.86
N GLU A 203 28.54 -4.89 13.51
CA GLU A 203 28.17 -4.50 14.85
C GLU A 203 26.70 -4.03 14.95
N LYS A 204 26.11 -4.14 16.15
CA LYS A 204 24.74 -3.72 16.41
C LYS A 204 24.65 -2.20 16.47
N ILE A 205 23.88 -1.63 15.61
CA ILE A 205 23.62 -0.20 15.57
C ILE A 205 22.29 0.10 16.30
#